data_af644ead02cc4a29411b55a2e7e7617c
#
_entry.id   af644ead02cc4a29411b55a2e7e7617c
#
_cell.length_a   1.000
_cell.length_b   1.000
_cell.length_c   1.000
_cell.angle_alpha   90.00
_cell.angle_beta   90.00
_cell.angle_gamma   90.00
#
_symmetry.space_group_name_H-M   'P 1'
#
loop_
_entity.id
_entity.type
_entity.pdbx_description
1 polymer ?
#
loop_
_entity_poly.entity_id
_entity_poly.type
_entity_poly.pdbx_seq_one_letter_code
_entity_poly.pdbx_strand_id
1 'polypeptide(L)'
;MIINKICGVLLLVLFVQLSCKQKISQKPTEQIDGPSKTYAEISIKEGGRWEGRKYVGENITFKNVDFLRAPDSLTDHSYYIRYEGPGWESNKVGYRLYLDWRNAIDIFGKKVDTMVLSQVGRDNYDSYHENAPWGQDILKAGKSLGIGSYGRYDGTTTHHFQKVDSTTVAISNDSNASSVLVNYYGWKTDNVATDLSANLSIAPDSRMTKATLQTSEAIEGLVTGMVKFEEITLMKSDDDSGGWAYIATYGEQTLVPDKLGMALFYRKKDVEKMVDGEFDHLLQFKPTTEPISYYFLGAWEQEKNGITNSQQFKDYLETLLTDFNRQS
;
A
#
# COMPACT_ATOMS: atom_id res chain seq x y z
N MET A 1 -49.46 -55.63 -60.75
CA MET A 1 -49.86 -54.43 -60.02
C MET A 1 -48.63 -54.07 -59.19
N ILE A 2 -48.04 -52.99 -59.54
CA ILE A 2 -46.62 -52.67 -59.40
C ILE A 2 -46.37 -52.05 -58.04
N ILE A 3 -45.41 -52.59 -57.28
CA ILE A 3 -44.92 -52.05 -56.01
C ILE A 3 -43.59 -51.37 -56.29
N ASN A 4 -43.56 -50.05 -56.16
CA ASN A 4 -42.29 -49.27 -56.21
C ASN A 4 -41.64 -49.15 -54.83
N LYS A 5 -40.44 -49.69 -54.74
CA LYS A 5 -39.55 -49.47 -53.57
C LYS A 5 -38.78 -48.15 -53.76
N ILE A 6 -38.93 -47.23 -52.83
CA ILE A 6 -38.09 -46.04 -52.73
C ILE A 6 -37.02 -46.31 -51.66
N CYS A 7 -35.81 -46.34 -52.11
CA CYS A 7 -34.62 -46.50 -51.28
C CYS A 7 -34.21 -45.12 -50.72
N GLY A 8 -34.36 -44.90 -49.39
CA GLY A 8 -33.91 -43.66 -48.73
C GLY A 8 -32.45 -43.77 -48.34
N VAL A 9 -31.60 -42.90 -48.89
CA VAL A 9 -30.22 -42.76 -48.54
C VAL A 9 -30.12 -41.81 -47.33
N LEU A 10 -29.70 -42.36 -46.20
CA LEU A 10 -29.45 -41.61 -44.98
C LEU A 10 -28.04 -40.98 -45.04
N LEU A 11 -27.95 -39.67 -45.22
CA LEU A 11 -26.69 -38.92 -45.22
C LEU A 11 -26.30 -38.61 -43.79
N LEU A 12 -25.29 -39.31 -43.26
CA LEU A 12 -24.72 -39.06 -41.93
C LEU A 12 -23.74 -37.89 -42.02
N VAL A 13 -24.13 -36.70 -41.55
CA VAL A 13 -23.26 -35.55 -41.46
C VAL A 13 -22.46 -35.64 -40.14
N LEU A 14 -21.18 -35.96 -40.26
CA LEU A 14 -20.21 -35.95 -39.14
C LEU A 14 -19.81 -34.49 -38.83
N PHE A 15 -20.34 -33.93 -37.74
CA PHE A 15 -19.82 -32.68 -37.18
C PHE A 15 -18.49 -32.93 -36.44
N VAL A 16 -17.37 -32.58 -37.07
CA VAL A 16 -16.08 -32.54 -36.42
C VAL A 16 -16.00 -31.23 -35.63
N GLN A 17 -16.17 -31.32 -34.33
CA GLN A 17 -15.92 -30.20 -33.41
C GLN A 17 -14.40 -30.00 -33.29
N LEU A 18 -13.85 -29.02 -34.01
CA LEU A 18 -12.49 -28.52 -33.74
C LEU A 18 -12.50 -27.71 -32.44
N SER A 19 -12.17 -28.36 -31.32
CA SER A 19 -11.88 -27.70 -30.06
C SER A 19 -10.49 -27.08 -30.17
N CYS A 20 -10.39 -25.80 -30.49
CA CYS A 20 -9.15 -25.02 -30.32
C CYS A 20 -8.87 -24.88 -28.81
N LYS A 21 -8.04 -25.75 -28.28
CA LYS A 21 -7.36 -25.49 -26.99
C LYS A 21 -6.39 -24.36 -27.21
N GLN A 22 -6.76 -23.13 -26.80
CA GLN A 22 -5.80 -22.06 -26.60
C GLN A 22 -4.81 -22.53 -25.50
N LYS A 23 -3.59 -22.83 -25.93
CA LYS A 23 -2.45 -22.91 -25.03
C LYS A 23 -2.21 -21.51 -24.46
N ILE A 24 -2.59 -21.30 -23.19
CA ILE A 24 -2.11 -20.17 -22.42
C ILE A 24 -0.59 -20.37 -22.35
N SER A 25 0.13 -19.59 -23.13
CA SER A 25 1.59 -19.48 -23.04
C SER A 25 1.90 -18.86 -21.66
N GLN A 26 2.25 -19.68 -20.69
CA GLN A 26 2.91 -19.20 -19.50
C GLN A 26 4.22 -18.59 -19.95
N LYS A 27 4.34 -17.25 -19.80
CA LYS A 27 5.61 -16.54 -19.95
C LYS A 27 6.61 -17.23 -19.01
N PRO A 28 7.83 -17.54 -19.46
CA PRO A 28 8.83 -18.11 -18.56
C PRO A 28 9.01 -17.14 -17.39
N THR A 29 8.85 -17.64 -16.17
CA THR A 29 9.25 -16.92 -14.96
C THR A 29 10.76 -16.74 -15.08
N GLU A 30 11.25 -15.51 -15.27
CA GLU A 30 12.65 -15.21 -15.20
C GLU A 30 13.16 -15.68 -13.85
N GLN A 31 14.09 -16.63 -13.84
CA GLN A 31 14.81 -17.02 -12.62
C GLN A 31 15.60 -15.80 -12.16
N ILE A 32 15.24 -15.30 -10.97
CA ILE A 32 15.98 -14.24 -10.31
C ILE A 32 17.25 -14.88 -9.76
N ASP A 33 18.40 -14.61 -10.39
CA ASP A 33 19.70 -14.95 -9.84
C ASP A 33 20.02 -13.98 -8.68
N GLY A 34 19.73 -14.38 -7.44
CA GLY A 34 20.04 -13.64 -6.23
C GLY A 34 18.84 -13.52 -5.27
N PRO A 35 19.09 -13.13 -4.00
CA PRO A 35 18.02 -12.90 -3.04
C PRO A 35 17.11 -11.74 -3.50
N SER A 36 15.80 -11.90 -3.35
CA SER A 36 14.84 -10.84 -3.66
C SER A 36 15.16 -9.57 -2.87
N LYS A 37 15.08 -8.41 -3.54
CA LYS A 37 15.27 -7.08 -2.94
C LYS A 37 13.95 -6.37 -2.61
N THR A 38 12.82 -7.04 -2.81
CA THR A 38 11.51 -6.58 -2.38
C THR A 38 10.71 -7.76 -1.81
N TYR A 39 9.79 -7.46 -0.91
CA TYR A 39 8.89 -8.46 -0.34
C TYR A 39 7.61 -7.78 0.14
N ALA A 40 6.48 -8.46 -0.01
CA ALA A 40 5.20 -8.08 0.57
C ALA A 40 4.51 -9.30 1.16
N GLU A 41 3.77 -9.10 2.25
CA GLU A 41 3.03 -10.17 2.91
C GLU A 41 1.81 -9.64 3.66
N ILE A 42 0.87 -10.53 3.92
CA ILE A 42 -0.10 -10.44 4.99
C ILE A 42 -0.13 -11.76 5.75
N SER A 43 0.02 -11.71 7.08
CA SER A 43 0.18 -12.90 7.91
C SER A 43 -0.91 -12.93 8.98
N ILE A 44 -1.73 -13.97 8.97
CA ILE A 44 -2.86 -14.15 9.89
C ILE A 44 -2.54 -15.21 10.96
N LYS A 45 -3.18 -15.08 12.12
CA LYS A 45 -3.11 -16.10 13.18
C LYS A 45 -4.00 -17.29 12.87
N GLU A 46 -3.48 -18.49 13.10
CA GLU A 46 -4.22 -19.76 13.07
C GLU A 46 -4.18 -20.44 14.45
N GLY A 47 -5.13 -21.34 14.71
CA GLY A 47 -5.20 -22.11 15.97
C GLY A 47 -5.94 -21.42 17.10
N GLY A 48 -6.53 -20.26 16.86
CA GLY A 48 -7.34 -19.51 17.84
C GLY A 48 -8.79 -19.39 17.46
N ARG A 49 -9.50 -18.50 18.17
CA ARG A 49 -10.90 -18.14 17.92
C ARG A 49 -11.14 -16.67 18.19
N TRP A 50 -12.20 -16.15 17.62
CA TRP A 50 -12.68 -14.81 17.95
C TRP A 50 -13.44 -14.80 19.27
N GLU A 51 -13.07 -13.89 20.17
CA GLU A 51 -13.81 -13.51 21.36
C GLU A 51 -14.18 -12.02 21.24
N GLY A 52 -15.40 -11.76 20.76
CA GLY A 52 -15.80 -10.42 20.35
C GLY A 52 -14.93 -9.92 19.19
N ARG A 53 -14.15 -8.88 19.43
CA ARG A 53 -13.27 -8.26 18.44
C ARG A 53 -11.77 -8.59 18.66
N LYS A 54 -11.46 -9.55 19.48
CA LYS A 54 -10.10 -10.04 19.72
C LYS A 54 -9.95 -11.48 19.23
N TYR A 55 -8.81 -11.80 18.63
CA TYR A 55 -8.46 -13.16 18.25
C TYR A 55 -7.53 -13.76 19.31
N VAL A 56 -8.00 -14.79 20.01
CA VAL A 56 -7.34 -15.40 21.17
C VAL A 56 -7.14 -16.89 20.98
N GLY A 57 -6.17 -17.48 21.67
CA GLY A 57 -5.92 -18.91 21.68
C GLY A 57 -4.56 -19.24 22.29
N GLU A 58 -4.35 -20.54 22.55
CA GLU A 58 -3.06 -21.09 22.95
C GLU A 58 -2.36 -21.69 21.71
N ASN A 59 -1.03 -21.66 21.69
CA ASN A 59 -0.21 -22.22 20.61
C ASN A 59 -0.56 -21.65 19.20
N ILE A 60 -0.87 -20.36 19.15
CA ILE A 60 -1.19 -19.65 17.92
C ILE A 60 0.05 -19.58 17.03
N THR A 61 -0.12 -19.89 15.76
CA THR A 61 0.89 -19.73 14.71
C THR A 61 0.50 -18.63 13.72
N PHE A 62 1.48 -18.15 12.98
CA PHE A 62 1.24 -17.22 11.88
C PHE A 62 1.36 -17.92 10.54
N LYS A 63 0.43 -17.61 9.63
CA LYS A 63 0.42 -18.09 8.25
C LYS A 63 0.28 -16.92 7.29
N ASN A 64 1.20 -16.84 6.33
CA ASN A 64 1.08 -15.91 5.21
C ASN A 64 -0.01 -16.39 4.25
N VAL A 65 -0.80 -15.46 3.76
CA VAL A 65 -1.82 -15.70 2.73
C VAL A 65 -1.65 -14.68 1.60
N ASP A 66 -1.94 -15.12 0.35
CA ASP A 66 -1.84 -14.23 -0.81
C ASP A 66 -3.11 -13.38 -0.99
N PHE A 67 -4.21 -13.81 -0.34
CA PHE A 67 -5.48 -13.10 -0.35
C PHE A 67 -6.16 -13.20 1.01
N LEU A 68 -6.71 -12.08 1.47
CA LEU A 68 -7.53 -12.01 2.69
C LEU A 68 -8.76 -11.14 2.43
N ARG A 69 -9.94 -11.65 2.78
CA ARG A 69 -11.11 -10.83 3.10
C ARG A 69 -11.06 -10.54 4.60
N ALA A 70 -10.96 -9.27 4.97
CA ALA A 70 -10.91 -8.87 6.37
C ALA A 70 -12.18 -9.38 7.10
N PRO A 71 -12.02 -10.06 8.26
CA PRO A 71 -13.17 -10.47 9.06
C PRO A 71 -13.94 -9.26 9.59
N ASP A 72 -15.27 -9.37 9.71
CA ASP A 72 -16.12 -8.30 10.26
C ASP A 72 -15.76 -7.94 11.72
N SER A 73 -15.13 -8.87 12.44
CA SER A 73 -14.61 -8.66 13.79
C SER A 73 -13.31 -7.86 13.84
N LEU A 74 -12.65 -7.63 12.71
CA LEU A 74 -11.37 -6.93 12.67
C LEU A 74 -11.52 -5.48 13.13
N THR A 75 -10.62 -5.06 14.00
CA THR A 75 -10.50 -3.68 14.48
C THR A 75 -9.11 -3.47 15.03
N ASP A 76 -8.81 -2.25 15.45
CA ASP A 76 -7.63 -1.92 16.23
C ASP A 76 -7.43 -2.91 17.40
N HIS A 77 -6.20 -3.40 17.58
CA HIS A 77 -5.83 -4.40 18.59
C HIS A 77 -6.65 -5.71 18.58
N SER A 78 -7.12 -6.14 17.39
CA SER A 78 -7.74 -7.47 17.21
C SER A 78 -6.75 -8.62 17.39
N TYR A 79 -5.43 -8.36 17.19
CA TYR A 79 -4.35 -9.34 17.26
C TYR A 79 -4.49 -10.52 16.27
N TYR A 80 -5.34 -10.38 15.25
CA TYR A 80 -5.55 -11.41 14.23
C TYR A 80 -4.49 -11.38 13.14
N ILE A 81 -4.14 -10.18 12.69
CA ILE A 81 -3.14 -9.97 11.64
C ILE A 81 -1.82 -9.57 12.34
N ARG A 82 -0.72 -10.15 11.90
CA ARG A 82 0.62 -9.80 12.38
C ARG A 82 0.89 -8.33 12.04
N TYR A 83 1.41 -7.57 12.98
CA TYR A 83 1.58 -6.12 12.90
C TYR A 83 0.40 -5.36 12.27
N GLU A 84 -0.83 -5.85 12.52
CA GLU A 84 -2.13 -5.20 12.24
C GLU A 84 -2.52 -5.00 10.78
N GLY A 85 -1.74 -5.54 9.82
CA GLY A 85 -2.10 -5.42 8.41
C GLY A 85 -1.06 -5.99 7.46
N PRO A 86 -1.19 -5.71 6.15
CA PRO A 86 -0.15 -6.06 5.18
C PRO A 86 1.09 -5.21 5.37
N GLY A 87 2.25 -5.81 5.11
CA GLY A 87 3.53 -5.12 5.03
C GLY A 87 4.17 -5.30 3.66
N TRP A 88 4.97 -4.33 3.26
CA TRP A 88 5.81 -4.40 2.05
C TRP A 88 7.12 -3.68 2.29
N GLU A 89 8.18 -4.18 1.69
CA GLU A 89 9.52 -3.65 1.89
C GLU A 89 10.38 -3.74 0.63
N SER A 90 11.35 -2.86 0.56
CA SER A 90 12.55 -3.03 -0.25
C SER A 90 13.74 -3.35 0.64
N ASN A 91 14.93 -3.50 0.04
CA ASN A 91 16.17 -3.56 0.81
C ASN A 91 16.54 -2.24 1.52
N LYS A 92 15.73 -1.16 1.41
CA LYS A 92 15.98 0.14 2.06
C LYS A 92 15.04 0.38 3.23
N VAL A 93 13.76 0.12 3.09
CA VAL A 93 12.72 0.51 4.03
C VAL A 93 11.59 -0.49 3.98
N GLY A 94 10.85 -0.64 5.08
CA GLY A 94 9.59 -1.35 5.12
C GLY A 94 8.43 -0.41 5.47
N TYR A 95 7.24 -0.82 5.09
CA TYR A 95 5.98 -0.15 5.40
C TYR A 95 4.95 -1.16 5.85
N ARG A 96 3.97 -0.70 6.64
CA ARG A 96 2.74 -1.44 6.92
C ARG A 96 1.53 -0.55 6.78
N LEU A 97 0.42 -1.12 6.37
CA LEU A 97 -0.89 -0.47 6.41
C LEU A 97 -1.72 -1.09 7.54
N TYR A 98 -2.26 -0.28 8.45
CA TYR A 98 -3.29 -0.74 9.37
C TYR A 98 -4.54 -1.14 8.59
N LEU A 99 -4.88 -2.43 8.59
CA LEU A 99 -6.05 -2.96 7.85
C LEU A 99 -7.34 -2.86 8.65
N ASP A 100 -7.43 -1.93 9.54
CA ASP A 100 -8.64 -1.57 10.28
C ASP A 100 -9.13 -0.18 9.88
N TRP A 101 -10.09 0.35 10.63
CA TRP A 101 -10.70 1.65 10.36
C TRP A 101 -9.69 2.81 10.27
N ARG A 102 -8.51 2.72 10.89
CA ARG A 102 -7.47 3.76 10.88
C ARG A 102 -6.89 3.95 9.49
N ASN A 103 -6.65 2.88 8.76
CA ASN A 103 -6.05 2.91 7.42
C ASN A 103 -4.79 3.79 7.32
N ALA A 104 -3.99 3.87 8.38
CA ALA A 104 -2.75 4.62 8.40
C ALA A 104 -1.58 3.76 7.90
N ILE A 105 -0.54 4.39 7.35
CA ILE A 105 0.70 3.72 6.95
C ILE A 105 1.83 4.15 7.88
N ASP A 106 2.51 3.16 8.47
CA ASP A 106 3.71 3.32 9.27
C ASP A 106 4.98 2.90 8.53
N ILE A 107 6.13 3.26 9.10
CA ILE A 107 7.46 2.99 8.54
C ILE A 107 8.22 2.02 9.43
N PHE A 108 8.66 0.91 8.87
CA PHE A 108 9.71 0.08 9.47
C PHE A 108 11.07 0.57 8.99
N GLY A 109 11.79 1.27 9.86
CA GLY A 109 13.17 1.69 9.63
C GLY A 109 14.11 0.49 9.68
N LYS A 110 14.97 0.34 8.67
CA LYS A 110 15.86 -0.82 8.51
C LYS A 110 17.32 -0.39 8.66
N LYS A 111 18.08 -1.15 9.45
CA LYS A 111 19.55 -1.04 9.58
C LYS A 111 20.30 -1.99 8.66
N VAL A 112 19.57 -2.87 7.97
CA VAL A 112 20.08 -3.94 7.11
C VAL A 112 19.47 -3.87 5.71
N ASP A 113 20.21 -4.35 4.71
CA ASP A 113 19.78 -4.36 3.30
C ASP A 113 19.03 -5.66 2.92
N THR A 114 18.67 -6.51 3.91
CA THR A 114 17.95 -7.77 3.71
C THR A 114 16.47 -7.61 4.00
N MET A 115 15.64 -8.54 3.50
CA MET A 115 14.22 -8.60 3.83
C MET A 115 14.03 -8.98 5.30
N VAL A 116 13.17 -8.26 6.02
CA VAL A 116 12.97 -8.41 7.46
C VAL A 116 11.53 -8.74 7.86
N LEU A 117 10.54 -8.35 7.06
CA LEU A 117 9.12 -8.48 7.42
C LEU A 117 8.74 -9.90 7.87
N SER A 118 9.29 -10.93 7.24
CA SER A 118 9.03 -12.32 7.62
C SER A 118 9.39 -12.65 9.06
N GLN A 119 10.18 -11.81 9.74
CA GLN A 119 10.63 -12.01 11.14
C GLN A 119 9.99 -11.00 12.11
N VAL A 120 9.43 -9.90 11.60
CA VAL A 120 8.85 -8.82 12.41
C VAL A 120 7.56 -9.28 13.08
N GLY A 121 7.43 -9.02 14.40
CA GLY A 121 6.21 -9.26 15.17
C GLY A 121 5.82 -10.72 15.36
N ARG A 122 6.77 -11.66 15.26
CA ARG A 122 6.50 -13.09 15.48
C ARG A 122 6.48 -13.50 16.95
N ASP A 123 7.24 -12.83 17.77
CA ASP A 123 7.47 -13.13 19.18
C ASP A 123 6.37 -12.53 20.06
N ASN A 124 5.99 -11.27 19.83
CA ASN A 124 4.84 -10.66 20.46
C ASN A 124 4.39 -9.39 19.67
N TYR A 125 3.27 -8.82 20.11
CA TYR A 125 2.68 -7.63 19.47
C TYR A 125 3.55 -6.38 19.58
N ASP A 126 4.25 -6.20 20.70
CA ASP A 126 5.01 -4.98 20.99
C ASP A 126 6.46 -5.04 20.53
N SER A 127 7.00 -6.23 20.23
CA SER A 127 8.43 -6.45 20.00
C SER A 127 9.02 -5.65 18.84
N TYR A 128 8.22 -5.32 17.83
CA TYR A 128 8.70 -4.55 16.67
C TYR A 128 8.77 -3.04 16.92
N HIS A 129 8.25 -2.55 18.05
CA HIS A 129 8.44 -1.17 18.51
C HIS A 129 9.77 -0.99 19.25
N GLU A 130 10.43 -2.09 19.62
CA GLU A 130 11.72 -2.05 20.31
C GLU A 130 12.88 -2.07 19.31
N ASN A 131 13.99 -1.43 19.69
CA ASN A 131 15.18 -1.39 18.86
C ASN A 131 15.80 -2.79 18.70
N ALA A 132 15.85 -3.27 17.46
CA ALA A 132 16.40 -4.58 17.10
C ALA A 132 17.58 -4.46 16.11
N PRO A 133 18.37 -5.53 15.90
CA PRO A 133 19.46 -5.50 14.91
C PRO A 133 18.98 -5.21 13.47
N TRP A 134 17.74 -5.57 13.12
CA TRP A 134 17.18 -5.29 11.79
C TRP A 134 16.68 -3.84 11.66
N GLY A 135 16.30 -3.18 12.76
CA GLY A 135 15.63 -1.89 12.81
C GLY A 135 14.46 -1.91 13.79
N GLN A 136 13.42 -1.16 13.50
CA GLN A 136 12.19 -1.09 14.31
C GLN A 136 11.07 -0.34 13.59
N ASP A 137 9.85 -0.34 14.14
CA ASP A 137 8.80 0.61 13.81
C ASP A 137 9.23 2.00 14.30
N ILE A 138 9.29 2.96 13.39
CA ILE A 138 9.85 4.29 13.69
C ILE A 138 8.85 5.43 13.60
N LEU A 139 7.63 5.19 13.09
CA LEU A 139 6.65 6.24 12.91
C LEU A 139 5.44 6.04 13.83
N LYS A 140 5.01 7.12 14.49
CA LYS A 140 3.76 7.17 15.24
C LYS A 140 2.69 7.87 14.39
N ALA A 141 1.88 7.11 13.69
CA ALA A 141 0.76 7.66 12.92
C ALA A 141 -0.31 8.32 13.82
N GLY A 142 -0.63 7.73 14.97
CA GLY A 142 -1.62 8.28 15.89
C GLY A 142 -3.01 8.41 15.26
N LYS A 143 -3.52 9.64 15.12
CA LYS A 143 -4.80 9.96 14.47
C LYS A 143 -4.65 10.37 13.00
N SER A 144 -3.40 10.42 12.49
CA SER A 144 -3.08 10.83 11.14
C SER A 144 -3.21 9.67 10.15
N LEU A 145 -3.01 9.98 8.87
CA LEU A 145 -2.84 9.00 7.80
C LEU A 145 -1.44 8.32 7.83
N GLY A 146 -0.52 8.76 8.71
CA GLY A 146 0.87 8.30 8.75
C GLY A 146 1.66 8.86 7.57
N ILE A 147 2.15 8.01 6.67
CA ILE A 147 2.86 8.43 5.46
C ILE A 147 2.20 7.86 4.20
N GLY A 148 1.64 8.74 3.38
CA GLY A 148 1.12 8.36 2.07
C GLY A 148 -0.14 7.49 2.09
N SER A 149 -0.79 7.29 3.23
CA SER A 149 -2.12 6.70 3.26
C SER A 149 -3.17 7.69 2.77
N TYR A 150 -4.41 7.29 2.71
CA TYR A 150 -5.49 7.98 2.03
C TYR A 150 -6.78 7.96 2.86
N GLY A 151 -7.61 8.96 2.61
CA GLY A 151 -8.90 9.16 3.26
C GLY A 151 -9.72 10.20 2.52
N ARG A 152 -10.78 10.72 3.15
CA ARG A 152 -11.59 11.80 2.60
C ARG A 152 -11.63 12.98 3.56
N TYR A 153 -11.22 14.16 3.08
CA TYR A 153 -11.34 15.41 3.82
C TYR A 153 -12.64 16.13 3.45
N ASP A 154 -13.49 16.44 4.44
CA ASP A 154 -14.79 17.06 4.25
C ASP A 154 -14.76 18.59 4.32
N GLY A 155 -13.58 19.19 4.50
CA GLY A 155 -13.37 20.62 4.75
C GLY A 155 -13.00 20.94 6.19
N THR A 156 -13.15 20.00 7.12
CA THR A 156 -12.84 20.13 8.54
C THR A 156 -12.07 18.93 9.09
N THR A 157 -12.47 17.72 8.75
CA THR A 157 -11.95 16.46 9.30
C THR A 157 -11.56 15.50 8.19
N THR A 158 -10.48 14.75 8.41
CA THR A 158 -10.11 13.62 7.57
C THR A 158 -10.87 12.37 8.04
N HIS A 159 -11.76 11.86 7.20
CA HIS A 159 -12.46 10.60 7.40
C HIS A 159 -11.60 9.43 6.94
N HIS A 160 -11.45 8.46 7.81
CA HIS A 160 -10.79 7.19 7.54
C HIS A 160 -11.81 6.13 7.08
N PHE A 161 -11.54 4.85 7.31
CA PHE A 161 -12.37 3.75 6.83
C PHE A 161 -13.27 3.14 7.92
N GLN A 162 -13.92 4.00 8.73
CA GLN A 162 -14.81 3.54 9.82
C GLN A 162 -16.04 2.78 9.32
N LYS A 163 -16.52 3.08 8.11
CA LYS A 163 -17.73 2.49 7.54
C LYS A 163 -17.42 1.94 6.15
N VAL A 164 -17.19 0.64 6.08
CA VAL A 164 -17.01 -0.13 4.84
C VAL A 164 -17.88 -1.39 4.89
N ASP A 165 -18.41 -1.81 3.76
CA ASP A 165 -19.20 -3.05 3.69
C ASP A 165 -18.27 -4.29 3.70
N SER A 166 -17.08 -4.19 3.10
CA SER A 166 -16.01 -5.19 3.24
C SER A 166 -14.68 -4.65 2.72
N THR A 167 -13.58 -5.26 3.20
CA THR A 167 -12.22 -4.97 2.76
C THR A 167 -11.53 -6.25 2.30
N THR A 168 -10.83 -6.21 1.17
CA THR A 168 -9.99 -7.32 0.70
C THR A 168 -8.57 -6.87 0.46
N VAL A 169 -7.63 -7.78 0.68
CA VAL A 169 -6.20 -7.56 0.41
C VAL A 169 -5.68 -8.69 -0.47
N ALA A 170 -4.89 -8.35 -1.48
CA ALA A 170 -4.13 -9.30 -2.28
C ALA A 170 -2.65 -8.89 -2.31
N ILE A 171 -1.77 -9.89 -2.22
CA ILE A 171 -0.31 -9.73 -2.20
C ILE A 171 0.26 -10.23 -3.53
N SER A 172 1.21 -9.49 -4.08
CA SER A 172 1.99 -9.93 -5.24
C SER A 172 3.47 -9.64 -5.02
N ASN A 173 4.30 -10.64 -5.31
CA ASN A 173 5.75 -10.54 -5.30
C ASN A 173 6.27 -11.00 -6.66
N ASP A 174 6.94 -10.12 -7.38
CA ASP A 174 7.62 -10.44 -8.64
C ASP A 174 9.06 -9.90 -8.67
N SER A 175 9.77 -10.11 -9.78
CA SER A 175 11.17 -9.69 -9.93
C SER A 175 11.37 -8.17 -9.91
N ASN A 176 10.37 -7.41 -10.30
CA ASN A 176 10.47 -5.97 -10.52
C ASN A 176 9.88 -5.16 -9.37
N ALA A 177 8.93 -5.74 -8.62
CA ALA A 177 8.28 -5.08 -7.51
C ALA A 177 7.54 -6.07 -6.62
N SER A 178 7.29 -5.66 -5.39
CA SER A 178 6.29 -6.28 -4.51
C SER A 178 5.15 -5.31 -4.26
N SER A 179 3.93 -5.82 -4.17
CA SER A 179 2.75 -4.97 -4.04
C SER A 179 1.66 -5.54 -3.15
N VAL A 180 0.89 -4.61 -2.60
CA VAL A 180 -0.32 -4.84 -1.81
C VAL A 180 -1.48 -4.14 -2.51
N LEU A 181 -2.48 -4.90 -2.94
CA LEU A 181 -3.73 -4.37 -3.47
C LEU A 181 -4.81 -4.46 -2.39
N VAL A 182 -5.37 -3.33 -2.01
CA VAL A 182 -6.47 -3.24 -1.04
C VAL A 182 -7.71 -2.70 -1.74
N ASN A 183 -8.85 -3.40 -1.57
CA ASN A 183 -10.13 -2.92 -2.06
C ASN A 183 -11.08 -2.72 -0.88
N TYR A 184 -11.69 -1.55 -0.82
CA TYR A 184 -12.72 -1.17 0.13
C TYR A 184 -14.05 -1.06 -0.62
N TYR A 185 -14.98 -1.92 -0.29
CA TYR A 185 -16.31 -1.94 -0.91
C TYR A 185 -17.28 -1.18 -0.01
N GLY A 186 -18.07 -0.30 -0.63
CA GLY A 186 -19.09 0.47 0.06
C GLY A 186 -18.52 1.39 1.14
N TRP A 187 -17.37 2.03 0.91
CA TRP A 187 -16.83 3.03 1.84
C TRP A 187 -17.74 4.24 1.93
N LYS A 188 -18.17 4.57 3.15
CA LYS A 188 -19.14 5.62 3.42
C LYS A 188 -18.56 6.68 4.36
N THR A 189 -18.66 7.94 3.94
CA THR A 189 -18.30 9.12 4.74
C THR A 189 -19.40 10.16 4.55
N ASP A 190 -20.13 10.50 5.62
CA ASP A 190 -21.30 11.37 5.57
C ASP A 190 -22.29 10.95 4.48
N ASN A 191 -22.50 11.80 3.47
CA ASN A 191 -23.41 11.56 2.34
C ASN A 191 -22.70 10.98 1.10
N VAL A 192 -21.40 10.64 1.20
CA VAL A 192 -20.61 10.08 0.10
C VAL A 192 -20.45 8.59 0.31
N ALA A 193 -20.70 7.81 -0.74
CA ALA A 193 -20.44 6.39 -0.80
C ALA A 193 -19.70 6.05 -2.09
N THR A 194 -18.66 5.23 -2.00
CA THR A 194 -17.87 4.77 -3.16
C THR A 194 -17.15 3.47 -2.81
N ASP A 195 -16.76 2.71 -3.82
CA ASP A 195 -15.71 1.72 -3.68
C ASP A 195 -14.35 2.41 -3.91
N LEU A 196 -13.31 1.96 -3.22
CA LEU A 196 -11.95 2.44 -3.43
C LEU A 196 -11.00 1.25 -3.57
N SER A 197 -10.19 1.30 -4.61
CA SER A 197 -9.06 0.39 -4.83
C SER A 197 -7.75 1.15 -4.63
N ALA A 198 -6.81 0.57 -3.87
CA ALA A 198 -5.48 1.12 -3.63
C ALA A 198 -4.42 0.05 -3.93
N ASN A 199 -3.55 0.32 -4.88
CA ASN A 199 -2.38 -0.52 -5.15
C ASN A 199 -1.11 0.18 -4.65
N LEU A 200 -0.43 -0.45 -3.68
CA LEU A 200 0.80 0.03 -3.05
C LEU A 200 1.95 -0.85 -3.52
N SER A 201 2.91 -0.31 -4.26
CA SER A 201 3.97 -1.08 -4.91
C SER A 201 5.35 -0.48 -4.63
N ILE A 202 6.33 -1.32 -4.31
CA ILE A 202 7.71 -0.93 -4.05
C ILE A 202 8.67 -1.69 -4.96
N ALA A 203 9.64 -0.96 -5.55
CA ALA A 203 10.68 -1.53 -6.40
C ALA A 203 11.98 -1.82 -5.63
N PRO A 204 12.86 -2.71 -6.15
CA PRO A 204 14.19 -2.92 -5.61
C PRO A 204 15.00 -1.62 -5.49
N ASP A 205 15.83 -1.53 -4.45
CA ASP A 205 16.74 -0.42 -4.16
C ASP A 205 16.05 0.95 -3.96
N SER A 206 14.72 0.96 -3.82
CA SER A 206 13.91 2.17 -3.66
C SER A 206 13.44 2.36 -2.21
N ARG A 207 13.37 3.62 -1.76
CA ARG A 207 12.60 4.01 -0.57
C ARG A 207 11.14 4.31 -0.90
N MET A 208 10.84 4.51 -2.20
CA MET A 208 9.52 4.97 -2.63
C MET A 208 8.54 3.82 -2.78
N THR A 209 7.35 4.01 -2.24
CA THR A 209 6.15 3.28 -2.61
C THR A 209 5.37 4.10 -3.64
N LYS A 210 5.01 3.49 -4.75
CA LYS A 210 3.99 4.01 -5.67
C LYS A 210 2.62 3.60 -5.14
N ALA A 211 1.77 4.58 -4.86
CA ALA A 211 0.37 4.38 -4.59
C ALA A 211 -0.45 4.73 -5.83
N THR A 212 -1.42 3.89 -6.17
CA THR A 212 -2.41 4.16 -7.21
C THR A 212 -3.79 3.95 -6.62
N LEU A 213 -4.58 5.02 -6.54
CA LEU A 213 -5.94 5.01 -6.02
C LEU A 213 -6.94 5.10 -7.16
N GLN A 214 -8.05 4.40 -7.03
CA GLN A 214 -9.19 4.53 -7.94
C GLN A 214 -10.49 4.39 -7.16
N THR A 215 -11.42 5.32 -7.36
CA THR A 215 -12.76 5.28 -6.78
C THR A 215 -13.79 4.92 -7.86
N SER A 216 -14.88 4.25 -7.48
CA SER A 216 -15.97 3.93 -8.40
C SER A 216 -16.77 5.17 -8.80
N GLU A 217 -16.77 6.18 -7.96
CA GLU A 217 -17.44 7.45 -8.16
C GLU A 217 -16.43 8.60 -8.04
N ALA A 218 -16.63 9.67 -8.82
CA ALA A 218 -15.83 10.90 -8.69
C ALA A 218 -16.23 11.65 -7.42
N ILE A 219 -15.53 11.41 -6.33
CA ILE A 219 -15.82 11.99 -5.02
C ILE A 219 -14.98 13.24 -4.75
N GLU A 220 -15.57 14.24 -4.09
CA GLU A 220 -14.82 15.37 -3.57
C GLU A 220 -14.10 15.02 -2.27
N GLY A 221 -12.93 15.62 -2.08
CA GLY A 221 -12.18 15.51 -0.83
C GLY A 221 -11.32 14.26 -0.71
N LEU A 222 -11.15 13.43 -1.75
CA LEU A 222 -10.14 12.35 -1.69
C LEU A 222 -8.76 12.95 -1.42
N VAL A 223 -8.08 12.46 -0.38
CA VAL A 223 -6.77 12.96 0.06
C VAL A 223 -5.76 11.85 0.25
N THR A 224 -4.50 12.20 0.10
CA THR A 224 -3.37 11.53 0.75
C THR A 224 -2.69 12.49 1.71
N GLY A 225 -1.93 11.98 2.67
CA GLY A 225 -1.34 12.82 3.69
C GLY A 225 -0.03 12.30 4.25
N MET A 226 0.58 13.16 5.04
CA MET A 226 1.79 12.88 5.81
C MET A 226 1.58 13.47 7.19
N VAL A 227 1.84 12.67 8.24
CA VAL A 227 1.68 13.06 9.63
C VAL A 227 2.40 14.38 9.92
N LYS A 228 1.73 15.25 10.67
CA LYS A 228 2.21 16.57 11.05
C LYS A 228 2.82 16.53 12.43
N PHE A 229 4.05 17.04 12.54
CA PHE A 229 4.73 17.30 13.81
C PHE A 229 4.87 18.81 13.97
N GLU A 230 4.45 19.37 15.11
CA GLU A 230 4.34 20.83 15.32
C GLU A 230 5.64 21.59 15.08
N GLU A 231 6.78 21.01 15.45
CA GLU A 231 8.10 21.66 15.34
C GLU A 231 8.81 21.40 14.01
N ILE A 232 8.20 20.64 13.10
CA ILE A 232 8.82 20.25 11.82
C ILE A 232 8.24 21.08 10.67
N THR A 233 9.12 21.83 10.01
CA THR A 233 8.73 22.69 8.88
C THR A 233 8.42 21.85 7.63
N LEU A 234 7.27 22.12 7.00
CA LEU A 234 6.91 21.56 5.70
C LEU A 234 7.77 22.19 4.60
N MET A 235 8.50 21.36 3.87
CA MET A 235 9.22 21.70 2.65
C MET A 235 8.35 21.43 1.43
N LYS A 236 8.56 22.21 0.38
CA LYS A 236 7.90 22.05 -0.93
C LYS A 236 8.96 22.15 -2.03
N SER A 237 8.73 21.51 -3.17
CA SER A 237 9.58 21.71 -4.34
C SER A 237 9.47 23.15 -4.84
N ASP A 238 10.60 23.71 -5.26
CA ASP A 238 10.70 25.09 -5.77
C ASP A 238 10.41 25.16 -7.28
N ASP A 239 10.47 24.02 -8.00
CA ASP A 239 10.31 23.97 -9.46
C ASP A 239 8.84 23.97 -9.87
N ASP A 240 8.41 25.05 -10.50
CA ASP A 240 7.09 25.18 -11.10
C ASP A 240 7.00 24.77 -12.58
N SER A 241 8.13 24.43 -13.21
CA SER A 241 8.20 24.13 -14.64
C SER A 241 7.76 22.70 -15.00
N GLY A 242 7.94 21.74 -14.06
CA GLY A 242 7.64 20.33 -14.30
C GLY A 242 6.19 19.93 -13.99
N GLY A 243 5.81 18.73 -14.43
CA GLY A 243 4.50 18.12 -14.15
C GLY A 243 4.35 17.55 -12.75
N TRP A 244 5.49 17.26 -12.06
CA TRP A 244 5.56 16.71 -10.72
C TRP A 244 6.02 17.76 -9.70
N ALA A 245 5.63 17.54 -8.45
CA ALA A 245 6.06 18.30 -7.29
C ALA A 245 6.14 17.39 -6.07
N TYR A 246 6.73 17.88 -4.98
CA TYR A 246 6.70 17.18 -3.71
C TYR A 246 6.35 18.12 -2.54
N ILE A 247 5.83 17.51 -1.47
CA ILE A 247 5.88 18.03 -0.11
C ILE A 247 6.71 17.09 0.76
N ALA A 248 7.43 17.62 1.73
CA ALA A 248 8.33 16.83 2.56
C ALA A 248 8.53 17.42 3.95
N THR A 249 8.97 16.60 4.91
CA THR A 249 9.43 17.00 6.23
C THR A 249 10.75 16.32 6.55
N TYR A 250 11.60 16.94 7.37
CA TYR A 250 12.84 16.35 7.85
C TYR A 250 13.16 16.84 9.26
N GLY A 251 13.39 15.93 10.19
CA GLY A 251 13.72 16.26 11.56
C GLY A 251 13.57 15.09 12.52
N GLU A 252 13.59 15.37 13.82
CA GLU A 252 13.33 14.41 14.88
C GLU A 252 11.83 14.12 14.96
N GLN A 253 11.38 13.16 14.14
CA GLN A 253 9.97 12.81 13.97
C GLN A 253 9.73 11.28 14.01
N THR A 254 10.60 10.57 14.70
CA THR A 254 10.47 9.14 14.97
C THR A 254 9.99 8.88 16.40
N LEU A 255 9.66 7.61 16.69
CA LEU A 255 9.36 7.13 18.06
C LEU A 255 10.57 7.21 19.01
N VAL A 256 11.77 7.26 18.47
CA VAL A 256 13.03 7.46 19.18
C VAL A 256 13.62 8.83 18.77
N PRO A 257 14.47 9.47 19.56
CA PRO A 257 14.99 10.80 19.23
C PRO A 257 16.06 10.73 18.12
N ASP A 258 15.62 10.41 16.89
CA ASP A 258 16.45 10.41 15.69
C ASP A 258 15.71 11.01 14.49
N LYS A 259 16.43 11.17 13.37
CA LYS A 259 15.94 11.92 12.22
C LYS A 259 15.34 11.02 11.17
N LEU A 260 14.22 11.49 10.67
CA LEU A 260 13.48 10.89 9.57
C LEU A 260 13.14 11.96 8.53
N GLY A 261 13.40 11.66 7.27
CA GLY A 261 12.84 12.40 6.14
C GLY A 261 11.60 11.69 5.65
N MET A 262 10.50 12.41 5.42
CA MET A 262 9.28 11.91 4.78
C MET A 262 8.93 12.79 3.59
N ALA A 263 8.44 12.21 2.50
CA ALA A 263 8.01 12.96 1.32
C ALA A 263 6.85 12.31 0.58
N LEU A 264 6.04 13.17 -0.06
CA LEU A 264 4.99 12.80 -1.01
C LEU A 264 5.29 13.48 -2.35
N PHE A 265 5.43 12.69 -3.43
CA PHE A 265 5.54 13.18 -4.80
C PHE A 265 4.19 13.03 -5.52
N TYR A 266 3.76 14.05 -6.22
CA TYR A 266 2.46 14.08 -6.87
C TYR A 266 2.50 14.82 -8.20
N ARG A 267 1.58 14.47 -9.11
CA ARG A 267 1.34 15.25 -10.32
C ARG A 267 0.53 16.48 -10.00
N LYS A 268 1.02 17.68 -10.34
CA LYS A 268 0.33 18.95 -10.10
C LYS A 268 -1.08 18.99 -10.71
N LYS A 269 -1.26 18.37 -11.88
CA LYS A 269 -2.56 18.33 -12.57
C LYS A 269 -3.64 17.57 -11.81
N ASP A 270 -3.25 16.59 -10.97
CA ASP A 270 -4.17 15.69 -10.26
C ASP A 270 -4.57 16.27 -8.88
N VAL A 271 -3.80 17.23 -8.35
CA VAL A 271 -4.06 17.87 -7.06
C VAL A 271 -4.89 19.12 -7.25
N GLU A 272 -5.95 19.28 -6.44
CA GLU A 272 -6.78 20.45 -6.37
C GLU A 272 -6.16 21.52 -5.47
N LYS A 273 -5.75 21.11 -4.26
CA LYS A 273 -5.13 21.99 -3.26
C LYS A 273 -4.34 21.20 -2.22
N MET A 274 -3.46 21.89 -1.52
CA MET A 274 -2.86 21.44 -0.27
C MET A 274 -3.71 21.92 0.90
N VAL A 275 -3.85 21.08 1.92
CA VAL A 275 -4.58 21.38 3.14
C VAL A 275 -3.68 21.15 4.34
N ASP A 276 -3.60 22.13 5.23
CA ASP A 276 -2.98 21.97 6.54
C ASP A 276 -4.04 21.43 7.51
N GLY A 277 -4.15 20.08 7.56
CA GLY A 277 -5.11 19.38 8.39
C GLY A 277 -4.72 19.40 9.87
N GLU A 278 -5.61 18.90 10.73
CA GLU A 278 -5.35 18.82 12.17
C GLU A 278 -4.14 17.93 12.51
N PHE A 279 -4.05 16.75 11.85
CA PHE A 279 -3.03 15.75 12.12
C PHE A 279 -2.09 15.50 10.94
N ASP A 280 -2.39 16.05 9.75
CA ASP A 280 -1.68 15.75 8.51
C ASP A 280 -1.45 16.99 7.65
N HIS A 281 -0.35 16.99 6.91
CA HIS A 281 -0.22 17.77 5.68
C HIS A 281 -0.88 17.00 4.55
N LEU A 282 -1.97 17.52 3.99
CA LEU A 282 -2.80 16.81 3.02
C LEU A 282 -2.62 17.33 1.59
N LEU A 283 -2.67 16.42 0.63
CA LEU A 283 -2.86 16.69 -0.78
C LEU A 283 -4.28 16.23 -1.16
N GLN A 284 -5.17 17.18 -1.46
CA GLN A 284 -6.51 16.91 -1.93
C GLN A 284 -6.50 16.75 -3.44
N PHE A 285 -6.99 15.62 -3.93
CA PHE A 285 -7.08 15.33 -5.35
C PHE A 285 -8.36 15.93 -5.96
N LYS A 286 -8.29 16.22 -7.27
CA LYS A 286 -9.48 16.57 -8.05
C LYS A 286 -10.40 15.36 -8.16
N PRO A 287 -11.72 15.53 -8.10
CA PRO A 287 -12.67 14.46 -8.30
C PRO A 287 -12.48 13.77 -9.66
N THR A 288 -12.33 12.46 -9.65
CA THR A 288 -12.18 11.65 -10.86
C THR A 288 -12.45 10.17 -10.55
N THR A 289 -12.84 9.39 -11.56
CA THR A 289 -12.87 7.92 -11.53
C THR A 289 -11.63 7.30 -12.19
N GLU A 290 -10.79 8.14 -12.84
CA GLU A 290 -9.53 7.68 -13.40
C GLU A 290 -8.51 7.41 -12.29
N PRO A 291 -7.60 6.45 -12.47
CA PRO A 291 -6.57 6.15 -11.48
C PRO A 291 -5.66 7.36 -11.19
N ILE A 292 -5.51 7.70 -9.92
CA ILE A 292 -4.58 8.72 -9.43
C ILE A 292 -3.33 8.03 -8.91
N SER A 293 -2.15 8.45 -9.36
CA SER A 293 -0.88 7.91 -8.85
C SER A 293 -0.04 8.98 -8.19
N TYR A 294 0.51 8.64 -7.03
CA TYR A 294 1.50 9.43 -6.30
C TYR A 294 2.55 8.50 -5.69
N TYR A 295 3.60 9.06 -5.12
CA TYR A 295 4.64 8.29 -4.45
C TYR A 295 4.89 8.85 -3.05
N PHE A 296 5.25 7.98 -2.12
CA PHE A 296 5.71 8.40 -0.80
C PHE A 296 6.98 7.66 -0.40
N LEU A 297 7.75 8.25 0.49
CA LEU A 297 8.97 7.65 1.02
C LEU A 297 9.28 8.10 2.43
N GLY A 298 9.94 7.19 3.17
CA GLY A 298 10.64 7.46 4.42
C GLY A 298 12.13 7.23 4.24
N ALA A 299 12.96 8.10 4.82
CA ALA A 299 14.42 8.02 4.83
C ALA A 299 14.93 8.21 6.25
N TRP A 300 15.29 7.11 6.91
CA TRP A 300 15.74 7.10 8.30
C TRP A 300 17.26 7.31 8.41
N GLU A 301 17.73 8.11 9.36
CA GLU A 301 19.16 8.36 9.48
C GLU A 301 19.99 7.14 9.90
N GLN A 302 19.37 6.13 10.56
CA GLN A 302 20.05 4.90 10.98
C GLN A 302 20.07 3.80 9.90
N GLU A 303 19.45 4.00 8.73
CA GLU A 303 19.60 3.04 7.64
C GLU A 303 21.05 3.02 7.13
N LYS A 304 21.45 1.92 6.51
CA LYS A 304 22.81 1.84 5.93
C LYS A 304 23.01 2.91 4.86
N ASN A 305 23.98 3.81 5.07
CA ASN A 305 24.20 5.03 4.31
C ASN A 305 22.96 5.96 4.35
N GLY A 306 22.38 6.10 5.53
CA GLY A 306 21.20 6.91 5.78
C GLY A 306 21.44 8.41 5.53
N ILE A 307 20.34 9.12 5.34
CA ILE A 307 20.31 10.57 5.17
C ILE A 307 20.31 11.22 6.56
N THR A 308 21.38 11.96 6.90
CA THR A 308 21.63 12.43 8.27
C THR A 308 21.39 13.92 8.48
N ASN A 309 21.08 14.67 7.41
CA ASN A 309 20.75 16.10 7.51
C ASN A 309 19.77 16.55 6.43
N SER A 310 19.12 17.68 6.67
CA SER A 310 18.07 18.24 5.82
C SER A 310 18.55 18.57 4.40
N GLN A 311 19.81 19.04 4.25
CA GLN A 311 20.33 19.35 2.90
C GLN A 311 20.51 18.11 2.06
N GLN A 312 21.08 17.04 2.62
CA GLN A 312 21.18 15.74 1.92
C GLN A 312 19.81 15.22 1.53
N PHE A 313 18.79 15.41 2.39
CA PHE A 313 17.42 14.99 2.08
C PHE A 313 16.84 15.82 0.93
N LYS A 314 17.01 17.15 0.96
CA LYS A 314 16.58 18.03 -0.13
C LYS A 314 17.25 17.64 -1.46
N ASP A 315 18.57 17.44 -1.47
CA ASP A 315 19.32 17.05 -2.67
C ASP A 315 18.83 15.71 -3.24
N TYR A 316 18.50 14.75 -2.37
CA TYR A 316 17.91 13.48 -2.74
C TYR A 316 16.54 13.66 -3.39
N LEU A 317 15.67 14.49 -2.80
CA LEU A 317 14.33 14.76 -3.35
C LEU A 317 14.40 15.47 -4.71
N GLU A 318 15.30 16.45 -4.88
CA GLU A 318 15.49 17.16 -6.15
C GLU A 318 15.99 16.23 -7.26
N THR A 319 16.85 15.26 -6.91
CA THR A 319 17.28 14.22 -7.86
C THR A 319 16.09 13.40 -8.34
N LEU A 320 15.24 12.92 -7.41
CA LEU A 320 14.03 12.17 -7.73
C LEU A 320 13.02 13.00 -8.55
N LEU A 321 12.83 14.28 -8.20
CA LEU A 321 11.93 15.18 -8.91
C LEU A 321 12.39 15.39 -10.36
N THR A 322 13.71 15.55 -10.57
CA THR A 322 14.30 15.66 -11.90
C THR A 322 13.99 14.41 -12.75
N ASP A 323 14.13 13.21 -12.14
CA ASP A 323 13.85 11.96 -12.85
C ASP A 323 12.36 11.82 -13.19
N PHE A 324 11.44 12.19 -12.29
CA PHE A 324 10.01 12.23 -12.56
C PHE A 324 9.66 13.16 -13.73
N ASN A 325 10.23 14.37 -13.75
CA ASN A 325 9.95 15.37 -14.78
C ASN A 325 10.55 15.03 -16.15
N ARG A 326 11.61 14.19 -16.21
CA ARG A 326 12.16 13.69 -17.47
C ARG A 326 11.33 12.57 -18.10
N GLN A 327 10.58 11.83 -17.30
CA GLN A 327 9.78 10.69 -17.75
C GLN A 327 8.33 11.08 -18.09
N SER A 328 7.94 12.34 -17.91
CA SER A 328 6.58 12.87 -18.03
C SER A 328 6.23 13.32 -19.44
#